data_ee7f15d5c801cb53898384731aba4bd0
#
_entry.id   ee7f15d5c801cb53898384731aba4bd0
#
_cell.length_a   1.000
_cell.length_b   1.000
_cell.length_c   1.000
_cell.angle_alpha   90.00
_cell.angle_beta   90.00
_cell.angle_gamma   90.00
#
_symmetry.space_group_name_H-M   'P 1'
#
loop_
_entity.id
_entity.type
_entity.pdbx_description
1 polymer ?
#
loop_
_entity_poly.entity_id
_entity_poly.type
_entity_poly.pdbx_seq_one_letter_code
_entity_poly.pdbx_strand_id
1 'polypeptide(L)'
;MGTVIALTNSKGGVGKSTVAVHLAAWCHQCGRHTALVDADAQGASSAWLHEAEPDLAIARLQTPDEILDQVPRLATQYDVLVVDGPAGLSEVTRAVLLVANLALLPCGPSVLDLRAVQEAIRVVGQAQRIRGGPPQAVLVPNKLQVQYRLTQELLATVQTLGVPALGGLRLRQAFADAAGQGTLVWRLGLRGAAATEEITRLFAELNIHESEANHEPSATLS
;
A
#
# COMPACT_ATOMS: atom_id res chain seq x y z
N MET A 1 -3.64 9.52 16.37
CA MET A 1 -3.94 9.78 14.95
C MET A 1 -3.63 8.50 14.19
N GLY A 2 -4.55 8.01 13.38
CA GLY A 2 -4.38 6.74 12.68
C GLY A 2 -3.24 6.76 11.68
N THR A 3 -2.81 5.57 11.27
CA THR A 3 -1.72 5.38 10.32
C THR A 3 -2.23 5.46 8.88
N VAL A 4 -1.70 6.40 8.09
CA VAL A 4 -2.01 6.54 6.66
C VAL A 4 -0.98 5.79 5.83
N ILE A 5 -1.43 4.77 5.10
CA ILE A 5 -0.60 3.89 4.26
C ILE A 5 -0.95 4.13 2.80
N ALA A 6 -0.02 4.67 2.03
CA ALA A 6 -0.21 4.96 0.62
C ALA A 6 0.38 3.86 -0.27
N LEU A 7 -0.37 3.39 -1.26
CA LEU A 7 0.12 2.56 -2.36
C LEU A 7 0.45 3.47 -3.54
N THR A 8 1.70 3.53 -3.95
CA THR A 8 2.12 4.44 -5.03
C THR A 8 3.20 3.83 -5.93
N ASN A 9 3.12 4.12 -7.20
CA ASN A 9 4.16 3.85 -8.20
C ASN A 9 3.83 4.66 -9.46
N SER A 10 4.85 5.09 -10.22
CA SER A 10 4.67 5.81 -11.48
C SER A 10 4.06 4.95 -12.59
N LYS A 11 4.15 3.61 -12.49
CA LYS A 11 3.66 2.67 -13.50
C LYS A 11 2.31 2.08 -13.14
N GLY A 12 1.42 1.96 -14.13
CA GLY A 12 0.16 1.23 -14.02
C GLY A 12 0.38 -0.30 -14.01
N GLY A 13 -0.58 -1.04 -13.43
CA GLY A 13 -0.57 -2.50 -13.46
C GLY A 13 0.44 -3.20 -12.55
N VAL A 14 1.17 -2.51 -11.70
CA VAL A 14 2.15 -3.09 -10.76
C VAL A 14 1.50 -3.76 -9.54
N GLY A 15 0.17 -3.63 -9.36
CA GLY A 15 -0.59 -4.26 -8.29
C GLY A 15 -0.93 -3.35 -7.10
N LYS A 16 -0.91 -2.02 -7.26
CA LYS A 16 -1.30 -1.07 -6.19
C LYS A 16 -2.67 -1.41 -5.61
N SER A 17 -3.72 -1.38 -6.43
CA SER A 17 -5.10 -1.65 -5.99
C SER A 17 -5.27 -3.06 -5.41
N THR A 18 -4.57 -4.06 -5.97
CA THR A 18 -4.58 -5.43 -5.40
C THR A 18 -4.05 -5.45 -3.97
N VAL A 19 -2.91 -4.80 -3.72
CA VAL A 19 -2.33 -4.72 -2.38
C VAL A 19 -3.20 -3.86 -1.48
N ALA A 20 -3.72 -2.72 -1.96
CA ALA A 20 -4.57 -1.80 -1.18
C ALA A 20 -5.84 -2.48 -0.66
N VAL A 21 -6.59 -3.15 -1.55
CA VAL A 21 -7.84 -3.86 -1.19
C VAL A 21 -7.58 -4.94 -0.15
N HIS A 22 -6.57 -5.79 -0.38
CA HIS A 22 -6.24 -6.86 0.57
C HIS A 22 -5.70 -6.32 1.90
N LEU A 23 -4.91 -5.23 1.89
CA LEU A 23 -4.39 -4.62 3.11
C LEU A 23 -5.52 -4.01 3.95
N ALA A 24 -6.43 -3.26 3.32
CA ALA A 24 -7.57 -2.68 4.01
C ALA A 24 -8.46 -3.76 4.65
N ALA A 25 -8.80 -4.79 3.87
CA ALA A 25 -9.60 -5.91 4.37
C ALA A 25 -8.88 -6.71 5.48
N TRP A 26 -7.56 -6.92 5.35
CA TRP A 26 -6.78 -7.61 6.37
C TRP A 26 -6.72 -6.82 7.69
N CYS A 27 -6.46 -5.52 7.64
CA CYS A 27 -6.48 -4.66 8.83
C CYS A 27 -7.86 -4.68 9.51
N HIS A 28 -8.94 -4.61 8.73
CA HIS A 28 -10.30 -4.70 9.23
C HIS A 28 -10.57 -6.04 9.92
N GLN A 29 -10.17 -7.16 9.32
CA GLN A 29 -10.30 -8.51 9.91
C GLN A 29 -9.46 -8.70 11.17
N CYS A 30 -8.35 -7.96 11.30
CA CYS A 30 -7.55 -7.89 12.53
C CYS A 30 -8.18 -6.99 13.62
N GLY A 31 -9.41 -6.51 13.43
CA GLY A 31 -10.14 -5.68 14.39
C GLY A 31 -9.75 -4.21 14.40
N ARG A 32 -8.99 -3.72 13.40
CA ARG A 32 -8.65 -2.30 13.29
C ARG A 32 -9.80 -1.53 12.64
N HIS A 33 -10.13 -0.36 13.17
CA HIS A 33 -11.06 0.55 12.52
C HIS A 33 -10.40 1.12 11.26
N THR A 34 -10.77 0.57 10.10
CA THR A 34 -10.04 0.77 8.83
C THR A 34 -10.94 1.40 7.78
N ALA A 35 -10.37 2.28 6.95
CA ALA A 35 -11.02 2.78 5.73
C ALA A 35 -10.06 2.72 4.52
N LEU A 36 -10.63 2.61 3.32
CA LEU A 36 -9.94 2.75 2.05
C LEU A 36 -10.22 4.13 1.46
N VAL A 37 -9.19 4.80 0.99
CA VAL A 37 -9.30 5.97 0.12
C VAL A 37 -8.87 5.57 -1.29
N ASP A 38 -9.78 5.63 -2.24
CA ASP A 38 -9.50 5.42 -3.66
C ASP A 38 -9.21 6.79 -4.31
N ALA A 39 -7.93 7.03 -4.61
CA ALA A 39 -7.45 8.25 -5.26
C ALA A 39 -7.22 8.07 -6.76
N ASP A 40 -7.52 6.88 -7.34
CA ASP A 40 -7.47 6.66 -8.77
C ASP A 40 -8.82 6.98 -9.43
N ALA A 41 -8.80 7.75 -10.49
CA ALA A 41 -10.01 8.11 -11.25
C ALA A 41 -10.77 6.88 -11.80
N GLN A 42 -10.06 5.75 -12.00
CA GLN A 42 -10.67 4.50 -12.45
C GLN A 42 -11.58 3.86 -11.39
N GLY A 43 -11.35 4.12 -10.09
CA GLY A 43 -12.19 3.62 -9.02
C GLY A 43 -12.15 2.10 -8.81
N ALA A 44 -11.06 1.45 -9.23
CA ALA A 44 -10.98 -0.01 -9.24
C ALA A 44 -10.95 -0.61 -7.83
N SER A 45 -10.21 0.01 -6.91
CA SER A 45 -10.14 -0.48 -5.53
C SER A 45 -11.42 -0.23 -4.74
N SER A 46 -12.08 0.89 -4.97
CA SER A 46 -13.38 1.19 -4.33
C SER A 46 -14.47 0.22 -4.79
N ALA A 47 -14.58 -0.05 -6.09
CA ALA A 47 -15.55 -1.01 -6.63
C ALA A 47 -15.29 -2.43 -6.09
N TRP A 48 -14.05 -2.89 -6.16
CA TRP A 48 -13.69 -4.23 -5.68
C TRP A 48 -13.94 -4.40 -4.18
N LEU A 49 -13.48 -3.44 -3.35
CA LEU A 49 -13.63 -3.57 -1.90
C LEU A 49 -15.09 -3.47 -1.47
N HIS A 50 -15.91 -2.68 -2.15
CA HIS A 50 -17.35 -2.60 -1.87
C HIS A 50 -18.05 -3.95 -2.06
N GLU A 51 -17.66 -4.74 -3.05
CA GLU A 51 -18.19 -6.11 -3.27
C GLU A 51 -17.61 -7.09 -2.24
N ALA A 52 -16.31 -6.98 -1.94
CA ALA A 52 -15.61 -7.92 -1.07
C ALA A 52 -15.91 -7.69 0.43
N GLU A 53 -15.99 -6.46 0.88
CA GLU A 53 -16.20 -6.06 2.30
C GLU A 53 -17.20 -4.88 2.35
N PRO A 54 -18.51 -5.12 2.21
CA PRO A 54 -19.52 -4.05 2.14
C PRO A 54 -19.56 -3.13 3.37
N ASP A 55 -19.13 -3.63 4.52
CA ASP A 55 -19.14 -2.89 5.79
C ASP A 55 -17.88 -2.01 5.99
N LEU A 56 -16.86 -2.16 5.13
CA LEU A 56 -15.63 -1.38 5.22
C LEU A 56 -15.84 0.01 4.59
N ALA A 57 -15.51 1.06 5.34
CA ALA A 57 -15.65 2.43 4.87
C ALA A 57 -14.76 2.73 3.66
N ILE A 58 -15.33 3.37 2.65
CA ILE A 58 -14.64 3.74 1.42
C ILE A 58 -14.90 5.22 1.13
N ALA A 59 -13.84 5.97 0.83
CA ALA A 59 -13.91 7.34 0.32
C ALA A 59 -13.24 7.41 -1.07
N ARG A 60 -13.79 8.21 -1.98
CA ARG A 60 -13.18 8.51 -3.28
C ARG A 60 -12.73 9.96 -3.29
N LEU A 61 -11.42 10.19 -3.34
CA LEU A 61 -10.79 11.51 -3.28
C LEU A 61 -9.82 11.63 -4.47
N GLN A 62 -10.20 12.41 -5.48
CA GLN A 62 -9.53 12.39 -6.79
C GLN A 62 -8.74 13.67 -7.10
N THR A 63 -8.82 14.66 -6.23
CA THR A 63 -8.08 15.92 -6.39
C THR A 63 -7.05 16.11 -5.28
N PRO A 64 -5.96 16.86 -5.53
CA PRO A 64 -4.98 17.18 -4.50
C PRO A 64 -5.61 17.87 -3.27
N ASP A 65 -6.52 18.80 -3.50
CA ASP A 65 -7.18 19.56 -2.44
C ASP A 65 -8.04 18.64 -1.54
N GLU A 66 -8.83 17.73 -2.16
CA GLU A 66 -9.59 16.72 -1.40
C GLU A 66 -8.67 15.84 -0.54
N ILE A 67 -7.56 15.38 -1.10
CA ILE A 67 -6.58 14.55 -0.37
C ILE A 67 -6.00 15.30 0.82
N LEU A 68 -5.51 16.53 0.60
CA LEU A 68 -4.87 17.33 1.64
C LEU A 68 -5.83 17.75 2.76
N ASP A 69 -7.10 17.98 2.43
CA ASP A 69 -8.13 18.37 3.41
C ASP A 69 -8.75 17.16 4.13
N GLN A 70 -9.15 16.10 3.40
CA GLN A 70 -9.96 15.03 3.96
C GLN A 70 -9.15 13.90 4.56
N VAL A 71 -8.01 13.50 3.98
CA VAL A 71 -7.21 12.39 4.52
C VAL A 71 -6.74 12.64 5.96
N PRO A 72 -6.24 13.84 6.35
CA PRO A 72 -5.91 14.11 7.75
C PRO A 72 -7.12 14.03 8.69
N ARG A 73 -8.32 14.47 8.24
CA ARG A 73 -9.56 14.37 9.02
C ARG A 73 -9.99 12.92 9.20
N LEU A 74 -9.98 12.12 8.14
CA LEU A 74 -10.27 10.69 8.21
C LEU A 74 -9.30 9.96 9.14
N ALA A 75 -8.01 10.31 9.12
CA ALA A 75 -7.01 9.73 10.00
C ALA A 75 -7.24 10.03 11.50
N THR A 76 -8.14 10.94 11.87
CA THR A 76 -8.57 11.10 13.27
C THR A 76 -9.71 10.14 13.64
N GLN A 77 -10.38 9.53 12.66
CA GLN A 77 -11.55 8.67 12.85
C GLN A 77 -11.21 7.19 12.73
N TYR A 78 -10.17 6.84 11.99
CA TYR A 78 -9.77 5.46 11.71
C TYR A 78 -8.37 5.18 12.26
N ASP A 79 -8.12 3.92 12.69
CA ASP A 79 -6.79 3.46 13.13
C ASP A 79 -5.85 3.29 11.95
N VAL A 80 -6.39 2.82 10.82
CA VAL A 80 -5.65 2.60 9.58
C VAL A 80 -6.42 3.18 8.40
N LEU A 81 -5.75 4.00 7.62
CA LEU A 81 -6.28 4.54 6.37
C LEU A 81 -5.39 4.09 5.22
N VAL A 82 -5.92 3.22 4.36
CA VAL A 82 -5.21 2.73 3.17
C VAL A 82 -5.58 3.61 1.99
N VAL A 83 -4.59 4.22 1.34
CA VAL A 83 -4.80 5.11 0.18
C VAL A 83 -4.28 4.42 -1.08
N ASP A 84 -5.18 4.04 -2.00
CA ASP A 84 -4.81 3.53 -3.32
C ASP A 84 -4.54 4.71 -4.26
N GLY A 85 -3.27 4.98 -4.52
CA GLY A 85 -2.84 6.08 -5.38
C GLY A 85 -3.00 5.78 -6.87
N PRO A 86 -3.19 6.83 -7.71
CA PRO A 86 -3.30 6.66 -9.15
C PRO A 86 -2.02 6.13 -9.79
N ALA A 87 -2.14 5.69 -11.04
CA ALA A 87 -0.96 5.47 -11.86
C ALA A 87 -0.32 6.81 -12.25
N GLY A 88 1.01 6.85 -12.22
CA GLY A 88 1.76 8.08 -12.51
C GLY A 88 2.14 8.86 -11.24
N LEU A 89 3.02 9.84 -11.43
CA LEU A 89 3.50 10.75 -10.37
C LEU A 89 2.80 12.12 -10.49
N SER A 90 1.48 12.08 -10.55
CA SER A 90 0.60 13.25 -10.65
C SER A 90 0.64 14.11 -9.38
N GLU A 91 -0.03 15.25 -9.43
CA GLU A 91 -0.23 16.10 -8.25
C GLU A 91 -1.03 15.37 -7.14
N VAL A 92 -1.99 14.51 -7.53
CA VAL A 92 -2.71 13.65 -6.59
C VAL A 92 -1.74 12.71 -5.86
N THR A 93 -0.81 12.06 -6.58
CA THR A 93 0.22 11.21 -5.96
C THR A 93 1.10 12.00 -4.98
N ARG A 94 1.48 13.23 -5.34
CA ARG A 94 2.26 14.11 -4.44
C ARG A 94 1.47 14.49 -3.20
N ALA A 95 0.19 14.83 -3.35
CA ALA A 95 -0.71 15.14 -2.23
C ALA A 95 -0.86 13.94 -1.29
N VAL A 96 -1.06 12.73 -1.84
CA VAL A 96 -1.13 11.48 -1.06
C VAL A 96 0.15 11.29 -0.24
N LEU A 97 1.32 11.46 -0.84
CA LEU A 97 2.61 11.32 -0.12
C LEU A 97 2.82 12.39 0.96
N LEU A 98 2.26 13.58 0.78
CA LEU A 98 2.33 14.65 1.78
C LEU A 98 1.49 14.37 3.04
N VAL A 99 0.54 13.45 2.99
CA VAL A 99 -0.30 13.08 4.13
C VAL A 99 -0.02 11.66 4.67
N ALA A 100 0.70 10.83 3.91
CA ALA A 100 1.00 9.45 4.29
C ALA A 100 2.03 9.35 5.42
N ASN A 101 1.92 8.29 6.25
CA ASN A 101 2.95 7.88 7.20
C ASN A 101 3.88 6.84 6.56
N LEU A 102 3.32 5.97 5.73
CA LEU A 102 4.02 4.89 5.05
C LEU A 102 3.66 4.90 3.56
N ALA A 103 4.64 4.77 2.68
CA ALA A 103 4.47 4.61 1.25
C ALA A 103 4.93 3.21 0.83
N LEU A 104 3.98 2.35 0.46
CA LEU A 104 4.25 1.06 -0.13
C LEU A 104 4.42 1.22 -1.64
N LEU A 105 5.51 0.68 -2.17
CA LEU A 105 5.93 0.82 -3.56
C LEU A 105 5.93 -0.56 -4.24
N PRO A 106 4.79 -1.04 -4.77
CA PRO A 106 4.75 -2.30 -5.51
C PRO A 106 5.62 -2.21 -6.77
N CYS A 107 6.49 -3.20 -6.98
CA CYS A 107 7.45 -3.23 -8.09
C CYS A 107 7.49 -4.60 -8.73
N GLY A 108 7.19 -4.68 -10.02
CA GLY A 108 7.30 -5.91 -10.82
C GLY A 108 8.73 -6.22 -11.27
N PRO A 109 8.99 -7.44 -11.79
CA PRO A 109 10.32 -7.90 -12.16
C PRO A 109 10.72 -7.49 -13.61
N SER A 110 10.59 -6.21 -13.95
CA SER A 110 11.07 -5.71 -15.24
C SER A 110 11.94 -4.47 -15.08
N VAL A 111 12.80 -4.21 -16.07
CA VAL A 111 13.63 -2.99 -16.09
C VAL A 111 12.77 -1.73 -16.04
N LEU A 112 11.60 -1.75 -16.68
CA LEU A 112 10.66 -0.63 -16.68
C LEU A 112 10.02 -0.44 -15.29
N ASP A 113 9.74 -1.53 -14.56
CA ASP A 113 9.23 -1.45 -13.19
C ASP A 113 10.29 -0.90 -12.23
N LEU A 114 11.54 -1.30 -12.38
CA LEU A 114 12.67 -0.76 -11.63
C LEU A 114 12.86 0.74 -11.85
N ARG A 115 12.78 1.21 -13.08
CA ARG A 115 12.85 2.66 -13.40
C ARG A 115 11.68 3.41 -12.75
N ALA A 116 10.49 2.85 -12.87
CA ALA A 116 9.28 3.46 -12.29
C ALA A 116 9.36 3.58 -10.77
N VAL A 117 9.86 2.56 -10.07
CA VAL A 117 10.01 2.60 -8.62
C VAL A 117 11.12 3.55 -8.18
N GLN A 118 12.21 3.68 -8.94
CA GLN A 118 13.25 4.69 -8.67
C GLN A 118 12.72 6.12 -8.75
N GLU A 119 11.82 6.38 -9.70
CA GLU A 119 11.13 7.68 -9.80
C GLU A 119 10.19 7.89 -8.62
N ALA A 120 9.42 6.87 -8.22
CA ALA A 120 8.55 6.92 -7.05
C ALA A 120 9.36 7.21 -5.77
N ILE A 121 10.50 6.55 -5.55
CA ILE A 121 11.42 6.80 -4.42
C ILE A 121 11.89 8.26 -4.40
N ARG A 122 12.21 8.86 -5.57
CA ARG A 122 12.58 10.28 -5.62
C ARG A 122 11.45 11.19 -5.17
N VAL A 123 10.21 10.91 -5.59
CA VAL A 123 9.04 11.71 -5.19
C VAL A 123 8.75 11.54 -3.70
N VAL A 124 8.87 10.33 -3.15
CA VAL A 124 8.81 10.10 -1.70
C VAL A 124 9.87 10.94 -0.99
N GLY A 125 11.12 10.95 -1.45
CA GLY A 125 12.18 11.77 -0.89
C GLY A 125 11.91 13.28 -0.97
N GLN A 126 11.14 13.76 -1.96
CA GLN A 126 10.67 15.14 -1.99
C GLN A 126 9.65 15.42 -0.89
N ALA A 127 8.66 14.54 -0.70
CA ALA A 127 7.68 14.66 0.37
C ALA A 127 8.34 14.65 1.75
N GLN A 128 9.30 13.74 1.97
CA GLN A 128 10.10 13.67 3.20
C GLN A 128 10.82 14.98 3.51
N ARG A 129 11.45 15.61 2.52
CA ARG A 129 12.12 16.90 2.71
C ARG A 129 11.15 18.03 3.06
N ILE A 130 9.97 18.05 2.44
CA ILE A 130 8.94 19.07 2.73
C ILE A 130 8.39 18.89 4.15
N ARG A 131 8.18 17.65 4.58
CA ARG A 131 7.59 17.33 5.89
C ARG A 131 8.61 17.27 7.04
N GLY A 132 9.88 17.16 6.72
CA GLY A 132 10.94 16.93 7.71
C GLY A 132 10.87 15.54 8.37
N GLY A 133 10.29 14.52 7.67
CA GLY A 133 10.08 13.19 8.23
C GLY A 133 9.36 12.25 7.28
N PRO A 134 8.16 11.72 7.65
CA PRO A 134 7.43 10.75 6.83
C PRO A 134 7.08 11.31 5.44
N PRO A 135 6.68 10.42 4.50
CA PRO A 135 6.41 8.99 4.68
C PRO A 135 7.67 8.12 4.69
N GLN A 136 7.66 7.04 5.47
CA GLN A 136 8.64 5.98 5.26
C GLN A 136 8.33 5.27 3.94
N ALA A 137 9.35 4.93 3.15
CA ALA A 137 9.18 4.17 1.92
C ALA A 137 9.50 2.70 2.17
N VAL A 138 8.67 1.80 1.63
CA VAL A 138 8.89 0.35 1.67
C VAL A 138 8.58 -0.24 0.31
N LEU A 139 9.51 -1.00 -0.24
CA LEU A 139 9.33 -1.71 -1.50
C LEU A 139 8.52 -2.99 -1.29
N VAL A 140 7.60 -3.25 -2.22
CA VAL A 140 6.83 -4.49 -2.29
C VAL A 140 7.15 -5.19 -3.61
N PRO A 141 8.17 -6.07 -3.66
CA PRO A 141 8.41 -6.89 -4.85
C PRO A 141 7.14 -7.65 -5.21
N ASN A 142 6.66 -7.52 -6.44
CA ASN A 142 5.37 -8.08 -6.84
C ASN A 142 5.46 -8.79 -8.19
N LYS A 143 4.51 -9.70 -8.45
CA LYS A 143 4.45 -10.51 -9.68
C LYS A 143 5.72 -11.32 -9.92
N LEU A 144 6.36 -11.78 -8.84
CA LEU A 144 7.59 -12.53 -8.89
C LEU A 144 7.36 -13.91 -9.54
N GLN A 145 8.28 -14.30 -10.39
CA GLN A 145 8.35 -15.64 -10.99
C GLN A 145 9.73 -16.20 -10.67
N VAL A 146 9.82 -17.03 -9.63
CA VAL A 146 11.08 -17.42 -8.97
C VAL A 146 12.13 -18.00 -9.93
N GLN A 147 11.69 -18.71 -10.95
CA GLN A 147 12.55 -19.32 -11.97
C GLN A 147 13.09 -18.32 -13.02
N TYR A 148 12.56 -17.09 -13.06
CA TYR A 148 13.00 -16.13 -14.06
C TYR A 148 14.17 -15.27 -13.56
N ARG A 149 15.15 -15.08 -14.41
CA ARG A 149 16.34 -14.26 -14.18
C ARG A 149 15.97 -12.84 -13.75
N LEU A 150 14.94 -12.24 -14.36
CA LEU A 150 14.47 -10.89 -14.02
C LEU A 150 14.00 -10.76 -12.56
N THR A 151 13.45 -11.82 -11.98
CA THR A 151 13.09 -11.83 -10.55
C THR A 151 14.35 -11.77 -9.67
N GLN A 152 15.39 -12.53 -10.03
CA GLN A 152 16.66 -12.53 -9.31
C GLN A 152 17.35 -11.15 -9.41
N GLU A 153 17.34 -10.55 -10.60
CA GLU A 153 17.88 -9.21 -10.84
C GLU A 153 17.11 -8.13 -10.08
N LEU A 154 15.77 -8.23 -10.01
CA LEU A 154 14.95 -7.34 -9.19
C LEU A 154 15.36 -7.42 -7.72
N LEU A 155 15.39 -8.62 -7.15
CA LEU A 155 15.68 -8.82 -5.73
C LEU A 155 17.09 -8.33 -5.36
N ALA A 156 18.07 -8.53 -6.24
CA ALA A 156 19.43 -8.01 -6.07
C ALA A 156 19.45 -6.46 -6.13
N THR A 157 18.73 -5.87 -7.08
CA THR A 157 18.70 -4.42 -7.29
C THR A 157 17.96 -3.72 -6.14
N VAL A 158 16.87 -4.30 -5.66
CA VAL A 158 16.07 -3.75 -4.53
C VAL A 158 16.96 -3.48 -3.31
N GLN A 159 17.92 -4.34 -3.01
CA GLN A 159 18.87 -4.15 -1.92
C GLN A 159 19.76 -2.91 -2.10
N THR A 160 19.95 -2.44 -3.32
CA THR A 160 20.80 -1.27 -3.63
C THR A 160 20.02 0.05 -3.66
N LEU A 161 18.69 0.02 -3.59
CA LEU A 161 17.85 1.22 -3.70
C LEU A 161 17.81 2.07 -2.42
N GLY A 162 18.41 1.58 -1.32
CA GLY A 162 18.44 2.31 -0.05
C GLY A 162 17.08 2.44 0.64
N VAL A 163 16.11 1.61 0.26
CA VAL A 163 14.76 1.57 0.82
C VAL A 163 14.48 0.14 1.27
N PRO A 164 13.96 -0.10 2.49
CA PRO A 164 13.61 -1.44 2.95
C PRO A 164 12.61 -2.12 2.00
N ALA A 165 12.69 -3.43 1.90
CA ALA A 165 11.80 -4.24 1.07
C ALA A 165 11.18 -5.37 1.87
N LEU A 166 9.91 -5.65 1.60
CA LEU A 166 9.19 -6.82 2.13
C LEU A 166 9.50 -8.08 1.32
N GLY A 167 9.08 -9.25 1.82
CA GLY A 167 9.31 -10.55 1.19
C GLY A 167 8.72 -10.73 -0.22
N GLY A 168 7.76 -9.90 -0.59
CA GLY A 168 7.18 -9.85 -1.93
C GLY A 168 6.11 -10.89 -2.23
N LEU A 169 5.43 -10.70 -3.36
CA LEU A 169 4.31 -11.52 -3.83
C LEU A 169 4.65 -12.16 -5.17
N ARG A 170 4.33 -13.44 -5.32
CA ARG A 170 4.47 -14.12 -6.62
C ARG A 170 3.35 -13.75 -7.58
N LEU A 171 3.61 -13.91 -8.88
CA LEU A 171 2.57 -13.85 -9.89
C LEU A 171 1.65 -15.07 -9.72
N ARG A 172 0.42 -14.83 -9.27
CA ARG A 172 -0.59 -15.86 -9.05
C ARG A 172 -1.90 -15.48 -9.71
N GLN A 173 -2.51 -16.44 -10.40
CA GLN A 173 -3.83 -16.28 -10.99
C GLN A 173 -4.90 -15.94 -9.93
N ALA A 174 -4.74 -16.44 -8.71
CA ALA A 174 -5.68 -16.21 -7.60
C ALA A 174 -5.96 -14.72 -7.33
N PHE A 175 -4.98 -13.82 -7.53
CA PHE A 175 -5.22 -12.37 -7.38
C PHE A 175 -6.12 -11.82 -8.48
N ALA A 176 -5.99 -12.29 -9.72
CA ALA A 176 -6.87 -11.91 -10.81
C ALA A 176 -8.27 -12.52 -10.65
N ASP A 177 -8.36 -13.78 -10.21
CA ASP A 177 -9.62 -14.46 -9.93
C ASP A 177 -10.39 -13.76 -8.80
N ALA A 178 -9.70 -13.34 -7.74
CA ALA A 178 -10.29 -12.59 -6.63
C ALA A 178 -10.86 -11.24 -7.11
N ALA A 179 -10.10 -10.50 -7.91
CA ALA A 179 -10.56 -9.24 -8.48
C ALA A 179 -11.77 -9.44 -9.41
N GLY A 180 -11.72 -10.44 -10.29
CA GLY A 180 -12.80 -10.73 -11.23
C GLY A 180 -14.09 -11.25 -10.58
N GLN A 181 -14.01 -11.78 -9.34
CA GLN A 181 -15.15 -12.27 -8.56
C GLN A 181 -15.58 -11.32 -7.43
N GLY A 182 -15.04 -10.11 -7.36
CA GLY A 182 -15.36 -9.16 -6.29
C GLY A 182 -15.08 -9.70 -4.89
N THR A 183 -14.02 -10.53 -4.73
CA THR A 183 -13.72 -11.21 -3.47
C THR A 183 -12.24 -11.09 -3.09
N LEU A 184 -11.80 -11.79 -2.05
CA LEU A 184 -10.43 -11.76 -1.53
C LEU A 184 -9.77 -13.13 -1.69
N VAL A 185 -8.44 -13.17 -1.83
CA VAL A 185 -7.73 -14.44 -2.09
C VAL A 185 -7.98 -15.49 -1.03
N TRP A 186 -8.17 -15.12 0.23
CA TRP A 186 -8.47 -16.05 1.33
C TRP A 186 -9.89 -16.61 1.31
N ARG A 187 -10.78 -16.09 0.46
CA ARG A 187 -12.13 -16.64 0.23
C ARG A 187 -12.21 -17.58 -0.97
N LEU A 188 -11.11 -17.76 -1.71
CA LEU A 188 -11.05 -18.67 -2.87
C LEU A 188 -10.76 -20.14 -2.49
N GLY A 189 -10.71 -20.47 -1.18
CA GLY A 189 -10.41 -21.82 -0.70
C GLY A 189 -9.02 -22.30 -1.16
N LEU A 190 -8.91 -23.56 -1.57
CA LEU A 190 -7.62 -24.14 -1.96
C LEU A 190 -6.91 -23.39 -3.09
N ARG A 191 -7.66 -22.79 -4.03
CA ARG A 191 -7.09 -22.01 -5.13
C ARG A 191 -6.40 -20.74 -4.67
N GLY A 192 -6.87 -20.16 -3.56
CA GLY A 192 -6.30 -18.96 -2.96
C GLY A 192 -5.22 -19.20 -1.90
N ALA A 193 -5.05 -20.44 -1.42
CA ALA A 193 -4.26 -20.75 -0.22
C ALA A 193 -2.83 -20.18 -0.29
N ALA A 194 -2.12 -20.41 -1.38
CA ALA A 194 -0.74 -19.93 -1.52
C ALA A 194 -0.65 -18.40 -1.68
N ALA A 195 -1.64 -17.74 -2.30
CA ALA A 195 -1.71 -16.28 -2.38
C ALA A 195 -2.02 -15.68 -1.00
N THR A 196 -2.91 -16.33 -0.24
CA THR A 196 -3.25 -15.96 1.13
C THR A 196 -2.02 -15.99 2.03
N GLU A 197 -1.28 -17.10 2.03
CA GLU A 197 -0.07 -17.25 2.83
C GLU A 197 0.97 -16.15 2.51
N GLU A 198 1.19 -15.86 1.24
CA GLU A 198 2.16 -14.84 0.83
C GLU A 198 1.73 -13.43 1.26
N ILE A 199 0.47 -13.06 1.02
CA ILE A 199 0.02 -11.69 1.26
C ILE A 199 -0.18 -11.42 2.76
N THR A 200 -0.65 -12.38 3.53
CA THR A 200 -0.76 -12.22 4.99
C THR A 200 0.59 -12.15 5.68
N ARG A 201 1.58 -12.94 5.21
CA ARG A 201 2.97 -12.82 5.66
C ARG A 201 3.54 -11.44 5.37
N LEU A 202 3.34 -10.94 4.15
CA LEU A 202 3.78 -9.61 3.73
C LEU A 202 3.18 -8.51 4.63
N PHE A 203 1.89 -8.60 4.97
CA PHE A 203 1.26 -7.61 5.85
C PHE A 203 1.73 -7.71 7.30
N ALA A 204 2.04 -8.91 7.78
CA ALA A 204 2.62 -9.10 9.12
C ALA A 204 4.01 -8.44 9.24
N GLU A 205 4.81 -8.39 8.16
CA GLU A 205 6.10 -7.69 8.12
C GLU A 205 5.97 -6.17 8.29
N LEU A 206 4.80 -5.58 8.05
CA LEU A 206 4.58 -4.13 8.15
C LEU A 206 4.49 -3.61 9.60
N ASN A 207 4.39 -4.49 10.60
CA ASN A 207 4.31 -4.15 12.04
C ASN A 207 3.31 -3.02 12.36
N ILE A 208 2.18 -2.98 11.64
CA ILE A 208 1.14 -1.94 11.79
C ILE A 208 0.54 -1.96 13.21
N HIS A 209 0.75 -3.05 13.95
CA HIS A 209 0.22 -3.27 15.31
C HIS A 209 1.04 -2.59 16.43
N GLU A 210 2.29 -2.19 16.18
CA GLU A 210 3.20 -1.72 17.26
C GLU A 210 3.24 -0.18 17.44
N SER A 211 2.45 0.58 16.71
CA SER A 211 2.51 2.06 16.73
C SER A 211 1.99 2.73 18.02
N GLU A 212 1.44 1.99 19.00
CA GLU A 212 0.88 2.56 20.23
C GLU A 212 1.80 2.51 21.46
N ALA A 213 2.97 1.86 21.39
CA ALA A 213 3.80 1.60 22.59
C ALA A 213 4.85 2.67 22.93
N ASN A 214 5.03 3.73 22.12
CA ASN A 214 6.09 4.73 22.33
C ASN A 214 5.59 6.16 22.66
N HIS A 215 4.49 6.27 23.38
CA HIS A 215 4.15 7.54 24.07
C HIS A 215 4.26 7.34 25.59
N GLU A 216 5.48 7.15 26.07
CA GLU A 216 5.76 7.41 27.49
C GLU A 216 5.73 8.93 27.73
N PRO A 217 4.92 9.42 28.65
CA PRO A 217 5.01 10.82 29.07
C PRO A 217 6.33 11.00 29.79
N SER A 218 7.18 11.88 29.27
CA SER A 218 8.38 12.34 29.95
C SER A 218 8.02 12.80 31.36
N ALA A 219 8.45 12.05 32.36
CA ALA A 219 8.34 12.39 33.76
C ALA A 219 9.00 13.76 34.01
N THR A 220 8.21 14.68 34.46
CA THR A 220 8.59 15.95 35.07
C THR A 220 9.54 15.65 36.23
N LEU A 221 10.80 16.06 36.10
CA LEU A 221 11.72 16.21 37.24
C LEU A 221 11.44 17.55 37.91
N SER A 222 11.06 17.43 39.15
CA SER A 222 10.97 18.52 40.16
C SER A 222 12.30 19.17 40.41
#